data_603629bdd4aa8a4bc600eedec699adf8
#
_entry.id   603629bdd4aa8a4bc600eedec699adf8
#
_cell.length_a   1.000
_cell.length_b   1.000
_cell.length_c   1.000
_cell.angle_alpha   90.00
_cell.angle_beta   90.00
_cell.angle_gamma   90.00
#
_symmetry.space_group_name_H-M   'P 1'
#
loop_
_entity.id
_entity.type
_entity.pdbx_description
1 polymer ?
#
loop_
_entity_poly.entity_id
_entity_poly.type
_entity_poly.pdbx_seq_one_letter_code
_entity_poly.pdbx_strand_id
1 'polypeptide(L)'
;MSDYGVVQTRRFARQYKKLQDNIAADVDQAVAGVAANPESGERKKGDLAALRVVKFRSQGQLYLLGYTVEDTVRLVHLEAVGPHENFHRDLKRS
;
A
#
# COMPACT_ATOMS: atom_id res chain seq x y z
N MET A 1 21.01 -7.33 -3.53
CA MET A 1 20.43 -5.99 -3.57
C MET A 1 19.62 -5.75 -2.29
N SER A 2 19.75 -4.57 -1.75
CA SER A 2 18.99 -4.25 -0.56
C SER A 2 17.61 -3.75 -0.94
N ASP A 3 16.62 -4.11 -0.13
CA ASP A 3 15.27 -3.63 -0.32
C ASP A 3 15.19 -2.13 0.02
N TYR A 4 14.12 -1.49 -0.44
CA TYR A 4 13.82 -0.13 -0.02
C TYR A 4 13.38 -0.14 1.44
N GLY A 5 13.67 0.95 2.15
CA GLY A 5 13.10 1.16 3.46
C GLY A 5 11.60 1.43 3.36
N VAL A 6 10.88 1.17 4.43
CA VAL A 6 9.42 1.31 4.45
C VAL A 6 9.02 2.23 5.58
N VAL A 7 8.18 3.22 5.27
CA VAL A 7 7.65 4.18 6.24
C VAL A 7 6.14 4.16 6.17
N GLN A 8 5.48 4.14 7.32
CA GLN A 8 4.02 4.18 7.40
C GLN A 8 3.52 5.59 7.58
N THR A 9 2.54 6.00 6.77
CA THR A 9 1.81 7.24 7.06
C THR A 9 0.80 6.99 8.18
N ARG A 10 0.28 8.05 8.76
CA ARG A 10 -0.73 7.93 9.81
C ARG A 10 -1.97 7.20 9.32
N ARG A 11 -2.40 7.52 8.10
CA ARG A 11 -3.57 6.87 7.51
C ARG A 11 -3.37 5.37 7.40
N PHE A 12 -2.23 4.96 6.84
CA PHE A 12 -1.92 3.54 6.70
C PHE A 12 -1.91 2.87 8.06
N ALA A 13 -1.23 3.47 9.04
CA ALA A 13 -1.11 2.87 10.36
C ALA A 13 -2.47 2.66 11.01
N ARG A 14 -3.38 3.62 10.87
CA ARG A 14 -4.74 3.48 11.41
C ARG A 14 -5.52 2.37 10.73
N GLN A 15 -5.41 2.29 9.41
CA GLN A 15 -6.11 1.26 8.65
C GLN A 15 -5.55 -0.13 8.97
N TYR A 16 -4.24 -0.25 9.03
CA TYR A 16 -3.57 -1.50 9.34
C TYR A 16 -3.97 -2.02 10.73
N LYS A 17 -4.03 -1.12 11.69
CA LYS A 17 -4.35 -1.47 13.08
C LYS A 17 -5.75 -2.10 13.23
N LYS A 18 -6.65 -1.78 12.31
CA LYS A 18 -8.02 -2.30 12.36
C LYS A 18 -8.18 -3.65 11.68
N LEU A 19 -7.15 -4.15 11.02
CA LEU A 19 -7.22 -5.41 10.28
C LEU A 19 -7.15 -6.59 11.23
N GLN A 20 -7.84 -7.67 10.87
CA GLN A 20 -7.66 -8.95 11.56
C GLN A 20 -6.25 -9.49 11.30
N ASP A 21 -5.76 -10.33 12.21
CA ASP A 21 -4.38 -10.80 12.14
C ASP A 21 -4.05 -11.51 10.82
N ASN A 22 -4.96 -12.33 10.31
CA ASN A 22 -4.72 -13.06 9.07
C ASN A 22 -4.67 -12.12 7.86
N ILE A 23 -5.46 -11.05 7.86
CA ILE A 23 -5.43 -10.05 6.81
C ILE A 23 -4.15 -9.22 6.93
N ALA A 24 -3.78 -8.83 8.16
CA ALA A 24 -2.54 -8.09 8.38
C ALA A 24 -1.31 -8.87 7.89
N ALA A 25 -1.31 -10.18 8.07
CA ALA A 25 -0.22 -11.03 7.58
C ALA A 25 -0.11 -10.97 6.06
N ASP A 26 -1.25 -10.96 5.36
CA ASP A 26 -1.26 -10.84 3.90
C ASP A 26 -0.79 -9.45 3.46
N VAL A 27 -1.15 -8.41 4.22
CA VAL A 27 -0.64 -7.06 3.96
C VAL A 27 0.88 -7.02 4.14
N ASP A 28 1.40 -7.67 5.18
CA ASP A 28 2.84 -7.71 5.42
C ASP A 28 3.58 -8.31 4.24
N GLN A 29 3.03 -9.35 3.63
CA GLN A 29 3.63 -9.97 2.46
C GLN A 29 3.59 -9.03 1.25
N ALA A 30 2.47 -8.31 1.07
CA ALA A 30 2.37 -7.34 -0.01
C ALA A 30 3.39 -6.21 0.17
N VAL A 31 3.57 -5.75 1.40
CA VAL A 31 4.56 -4.71 1.72
C VAL A 31 5.98 -5.20 1.41
N ALA A 32 6.28 -6.45 1.79
CA ALA A 32 7.60 -7.01 1.50
C ALA A 32 7.86 -7.09 0.00
N GLY A 33 6.85 -7.44 -0.78
CA GLY A 33 6.97 -7.47 -2.24
C GLY A 33 7.22 -6.09 -2.82
N VAL A 34 6.55 -5.07 -2.30
CA VAL A 34 6.76 -3.69 -2.73
C VAL A 34 8.16 -3.20 -2.37
N ALA A 35 8.64 -3.51 -1.16
CA ALA A 35 9.96 -3.11 -0.74
C ALA A 35 11.05 -3.73 -1.63
N ALA A 36 10.84 -4.96 -2.07
CA ALA A 36 11.78 -5.64 -2.96
C ALA A 36 11.70 -5.10 -4.39
N ASN A 37 10.51 -4.66 -4.82
CA ASN A 37 10.31 -4.14 -6.18
C ASN A 37 9.26 -3.03 -6.16
N PRO A 38 9.67 -1.79 -5.85
CA PRO A 38 8.70 -0.68 -5.74
C PRO A 38 7.98 -0.36 -7.05
N GLU A 39 8.47 -0.81 -8.18
CA GLU A 39 7.83 -0.55 -9.47
C GLU A 39 6.72 -1.56 -9.79
N SER A 40 6.51 -2.56 -8.93
CA SER A 40 5.51 -3.59 -9.17
C SER A 40 4.07 -3.05 -9.16
N GLY A 41 3.82 -1.96 -8.43
CA GLY A 41 2.49 -1.38 -8.36
C GLY A 41 2.15 -0.56 -9.59
N GLU A 42 0.86 -0.53 -9.92
CA GLU A 42 0.35 0.24 -11.04
C GLU A 42 0.22 1.70 -10.66
N ARG A 43 0.73 2.60 -11.50
CA ARG A 43 0.62 4.05 -11.24
C ARG A 43 -0.79 4.53 -11.53
N LYS A 44 -1.31 5.37 -10.66
CA LYS A 44 -2.60 6.01 -10.87
C LYS A 44 -2.43 7.28 -11.70
N LYS A 45 -3.55 7.81 -12.19
CA LYS A 45 -3.57 9.01 -13.02
C LYS A 45 -4.31 10.13 -12.29
N GLY A 46 -4.15 11.35 -12.79
CA GLY A 46 -4.84 12.51 -12.25
C GLY A 46 -4.29 12.91 -10.89
N ASP A 47 -5.18 13.23 -9.97
CA ASP A 47 -4.79 13.71 -8.64
C ASP A 47 -3.95 12.71 -7.85
N LEU A 48 -4.00 11.45 -8.24
CA LEU A 48 -3.27 10.39 -7.55
C LEU A 48 -2.07 9.89 -8.36
N ALA A 49 -1.52 10.74 -9.23
CA ALA A 49 -0.48 10.33 -10.19
C ALA A 49 0.79 9.79 -9.51
N ALA A 50 1.12 10.28 -8.31
CA ALA A 50 2.30 9.78 -7.58
C ALA A 50 2.04 8.46 -6.87
N LEU A 51 0.80 8.06 -6.78
CA LEU A 51 0.41 6.85 -6.05
C LEU A 51 0.56 5.62 -6.93
N ARG A 52 1.19 4.58 -6.37
CA ARG A 52 1.21 3.25 -6.98
C ARG A 52 0.34 2.34 -6.15
N VAL A 53 -0.31 1.38 -6.80
CA VAL A 53 -1.24 0.48 -6.13
C VAL A 53 -0.94 -0.95 -6.55
N VAL A 54 -0.82 -1.84 -5.56
CA VAL A 54 -0.78 -3.29 -5.81
C VAL A 54 -2.08 -3.90 -5.31
N LYS A 55 -2.55 -4.90 -6.04
CA LYS A 55 -3.74 -5.67 -5.69
C LYS A 55 -3.31 -7.00 -5.10
N PHE A 56 -4.01 -7.45 -4.08
CA PHE A 56 -3.77 -8.78 -3.52
C PHE A 56 -5.06 -9.30 -2.92
N ARG A 57 -5.15 -10.61 -2.78
CA ARG A 57 -6.32 -11.22 -2.17
C ARG A 57 -6.01 -11.63 -0.75
N SER A 58 -6.99 -11.43 0.12
CA SER A 58 -6.90 -11.82 1.50
C SER A 58 -8.28 -12.29 1.94
N GLN A 59 -8.35 -13.54 2.42
CA GLN A 59 -9.60 -14.12 2.92
C GLN A 59 -10.71 -14.04 1.88
N GLY A 60 -10.37 -14.30 0.61
CA GLY A 60 -11.36 -14.33 -0.47
C GLY A 60 -11.80 -12.97 -0.97
N GLN A 61 -11.21 -11.89 -0.48
CA GLN A 61 -11.58 -10.53 -0.86
C GLN A 61 -10.40 -9.81 -1.49
N LEU A 62 -10.69 -8.94 -2.45
CA LEU A 62 -9.64 -8.14 -3.10
C LEU A 62 -9.31 -6.92 -2.25
N TYR A 63 -8.02 -6.77 -1.95
CA TYR A 63 -7.48 -5.63 -1.22
C TYR A 63 -6.52 -4.84 -2.09
N LEU A 64 -6.37 -3.57 -1.77
CA LEU A 64 -5.40 -2.69 -2.42
C LEU A 64 -4.44 -2.12 -1.39
N LEU A 65 -3.17 -2.03 -1.78
CA LEU A 65 -2.13 -1.35 -1.01
C LEU A 65 -1.61 -0.19 -1.86
N GLY A 66 -1.77 1.03 -1.36
CA GLY A 66 -1.29 2.23 -2.04
C GLY A 66 -0.03 2.75 -1.39
N TYR A 67 0.92 3.17 -2.21
CA TYR A 67 2.19 3.66 -1.73
C TYR A 67 2.80 4.66 -2.71
N THR A 68 3.74 5.45 -2.21
CA THR A 68 4.57 6.31 -3.05
C THR A 68 6.03 5.96 -2.83
N VAL A 69 6.89 6.36 -3.76
CA VAL A 69 8.29 5.97 -3.75
C VAL A 69 9.17 7.22 -3.83
N GLU A 70 10.16 7.29 -2.94
CA GLU A 70 11.23 8.28 -3.04
C GLU A 70 12.52 7.56 -3.41
N ASP A 71 12.85 7.59 -4.69
CA ASP A 71 14.01 6.85 -5.21
C ASP A 71 15.35 7.36 -4.69
N THR A 72 15.45 8.67 -4.49
CA THR A 72 16.72 9.28 -4.07
C THR A 72 17.20 8.76 -2.72
N VAL A 73 16.27 8.45 -1.81
CA VAL A 73 16.61 7.94 -0.49
C VAL A 73 16.16 6.49 -0.31
N ARG A 74 15.65 5.88 -1.36
CA ARG A 74 15.22 4.48 -1.38
C ARG A 74 14.19 4.18 -0.28
N LEU A 75 13.13 4.98 -0.26
CA LEU A 75 12.04 4.82 0.70
C LEU A 75 10.71 4.60 -0.01
N VAL A 76 9.90 3.71 0.56
CA VAL A 76 8.51 3.50 0.19
C VAL A 76 7.65 4.03 1.32
N HIS A 77 6.72 4.93 0.99
CA HIS A 77 5.76 5.46 1.95
C HIS A 77 4.44 4.74 1.76
N LEU A 78 4.01 3.99 2.76
CA LEU A 78 2.74 3.28 2.72
C LEU A 78 1.61 4.27 2.99
N GLU A 79 0.77 4.50 1.99
CA GLU A 79 -0.23 5.55 2.04
C GLU A 79 -1.59 5.07 2.52
N ALA A 80 -2.00 3.88 2.08
CA ALA A 80 -3.32 3.37 2.43
C ALA A 80 -3.40 1.88 2.14
N VAL A 81 -4.28 1.19 2.86
CA VAL A 81 -4.61 -0.21 2.60
C VAL A 81 -6.07 -0.43 2.93
N GLY A 82 -6.75 -1.23 2.12
CA GLY A 82 -8.15 -1.54 2.38
C GLY A 82 -8.79 -2.33 1.27
N PRO A 83 -10.06 -2.74 1.48
CA PRO A 83 -10.81 -3.45 0.45
C PRO A 83 -10.95 -2.61 -0.81
N HIS A 84 -10.93 -3.27 -1.95
CA HIS A 84 -11.02 -2.62 -3.25
C HIS A 84 -12.20 -1.64 -3.35
N GLU A 85 -13.34 -2.04 -2.85
CA GLU A 85 -14.58 -1.25 -3.02
C GLU A 85 -14.55 0.08 -2.27
N ASN A 86 -13.72 0.22 -1.22
CA ASN A 86 -13.68 1.44 -0.41
C ASN A 86 -12.40 2.26 -0.61
N PHE A 87 -11.41 1.70 -1.26
CA PHE A 87 -10.05 2.21 -1.23
C PHE A 87 -9.94 3.64 -1.76
N HIS A 88 -10.42 3.88 -2.97
CA HIS A 88 -10.28 5.19 -3.62
C HIS A 88 -11.12 6.25 -2.92
N ARG A 89 -12.30 5.88 -2.44
CA ARG A 89 -13.16 6.81 -1.71
C ARG A 89 -12.49 7.28 -0.43
N ASP A 90 -11.88 6.37 0.30
CA ASP A 90 -11.21 6.71 1.56
C ASP A 90 -10.01 7.62 1.32
N LEU A 91 -9.26 7.38 0.26
CA LEU A 91 -8.12 8.23 -0.09
C LEU A 91 -8.56 9.65 -0.40
N LYS A 92 -9.65 9.81 -1.13
CA LYS A 92 -10.10 11.14 -1.56
C LYS A 92 -10.69 11.95 -0.42
N ARG A 93 -11.09 11.31 0.67
CA ARG A 93 -11.71 11.98 1.80
C ARG A 93 -10.75 12.67 2.75
N SER A 94 -9.51 12.35 2.67
CA SER A 94 -8.56 12.84 3.69
C SER A 94 -7.81 14.10 3.29
#